data_612c594653dc81402f3c81fe8b565a7c
#
_entry.id   612c594653dc81402f3c81fe8b565a7c
#
_cell.length_a   1.000
_cell.length_b   1.000
_cell.length_c   1.000
_cell.angle_alpha   90.00
_cell.angle_beta   90.00
_cell.angle_gamma   90.00
#
_symmetry.space_group_name_H-M   'P 1'
#
loop_
_entity.id
_entity.type
_entity.pdbx_description
1 polymer ?
#
loop_
_entity_poly.entity_id
_entity_poly.type
_entity_poly.pdbx_seq_one_letter_code
_entity_poly.pdbx_strand_id
1 'polypeptide(L)'
;MKRSCCTAAVFLCARLSGVGQTIPPKEADRIAPDVGWALRRSAAEDSQILRTVHILADRYGPRLTGSPAHEAAAKWVAATLSGWGLENSHLESWNFGHTGWSNREASGYIISPAPSRLNFEVQAWTPSTRGKVAGDVVQITPPRTPTQDQLSAWLAQHREDVRGKVVLVGRAAHVEIAMNPSAKRFETSELRANLSGSGDSSPEPARKLARLSRREIDERVNRWLKDNGALVKLEDSGRPMGQIRALGSPTYNSSDTIPTVVLRNEDFGRLERLLADGENVRVEFDIQNSDYPAGATSYNVVAEIPGREKNGEMVMFGAHLDSWHMATGATDNAIGCAVVMEAARILAASSRRPKRTVRVALWSGEEQGNLGSKAYVAEHFGTIGRPGAEFARLSAYLNTDMGTGRIRCLWLFGPSEGAAALQSALAPFADLGFVFAAASPLLAPGNSDHSAFSEAGLPAVNFVQDPIDYGSTWHTQLDTYERVLADDARQAATLVALAVWDLAERDTLLPRDHPAAPVP
;
A
#
# COMPACT_ATOMS: atom_id res chain seq x y z
N MET A 1 -15.76 70.03 -23.46
CA MET A 1 -16.37 70.63 -22.27
C MET A 1 -17.29 69.59 -21.66
N LYS A 2 -17.25 69.48 -20.36
CA LYS A 2 -17.94 68.62 -19.39
C LYS A 2 -17.13 67.36 -18.99
N ARG A 3 -16.45 67.51 -17.86
CA ARG A 3 -15.85 66.49 -17.02
C ARG A 3 -16.96 65.80 -16.26
N SER A 4 -16.94 64.51 -16.22
CA SER A 4 -17.77 63.70 -15.32
C SER A 4 -16.86 62.89 -14.39
N CYS A 5 -16.92 63.20 -13.09
CA CYS A 5 -16.25 62.48 -12.00
C CYS A 5 -16.94 61.13 -11.80
N CYS A 6 -16.16 60.04 -11.90
CA CYS A 6 -16.57 58.76 -11.35
C CYS A 6 -15.84 58.53 -10.03
N THR A 7 -16.63 58.54 -8.98
CA THR A 7 -16.22 58.24 -7.60
C THR A 7 -15.98 56.71 -7.52
N ALA A 8 -14.75 56.32 -7.23
CA ALA A 8 -14.40 54.94 -6.93
C ALA A 8 -14.70 54.63 -5.48
N ALA A 9 -15.68 53.77 -5.23
CA ALA A 9 -15.93 53.22 -3.90
C ALA A 9 -14.88 52.11 -3.64
N VAL A 10 -14.01 52.40 -2.69
CA VAL A 10 -13.06 51.40 -2.16
C VAL A 10 -13.79 50.51 -1.18
N PHE A 11 -14.08 49.26 -1.59
CA PHE A 11 -14.50 48.22 -0.66
C PHE A 11 -13.27 47.71 0.09
N LEU A 12 -13.18 48.06 1.36
CA LEU A 12 -12.18 47.55 2.30
C LEU A 12 -12.64 46.16 2.76
N CYS A 13 -12.19 45.09 2.06
CA CYS A 13 -12.33 43.73 2.54
C CYS A 13 -11.35 43.53 3.71
N ALA A 14 -11.87 43.61 4.92
CA ALA A 14 -11.17 43.14 6.11
C ALA A 14 -10.98 41.64 6.02
N ARG A 15 -9.78 41.18 5.66
CA ARG A 15 -9.36 39.81 5.86
C ARG A 15 -9.24 39.56 7.35
N LEU A 16 -10.20 38.87 7.94
CA LEU A 16 -10.05 38.21 9.23
C LEU A 16 -9.02 37.07 9.04
N SER A 17 -7.77 37.40 9.31
CA SER A 17 -6.72 36.40 9.52
C SER A 17 -7.01 35.74 10.87
N GLY A 18 -7.81 34.68 10.87
CA GLY A 18 -7.93 33.80 12.01
C GLY A 18 -6.60 33.05 12.21
N VAL A 19 -5.68 33.70 12.93
CA VAL A 19 -4.56 32.97 13.55
C VAL A 19 -5.21 32.12 14.63
N GLY A 20 -5.40 30.84 14.35
CA GLY A 20 -5.83 29.88 15.35
C GLY A 20 -4.88 29.98 16.54
N GLN A 21 -5.38 30.47 17.68
CA GLN A 21 -4.65 30.40 18.92
C GLN A 21 -4.36 28.92 19.20
N THR A 22 -3.11 28.54 19.08
CA THR A 22 -2.64 27.26 19.58
C THR A 22 -2.82 27.24 21.07
N ILE A 23 -3.82 26.52 21.57
CA ILE A 23 -3.97 26.25 22.99
C ILE A 23 -2.70 25.54 23.43
N PRO A 24 -1.91 26.08 24.37
CA PRO A 24 -0.72 25.39 24.83
C PRO A 24 -1.15 24.07 25.45
N PRO A 25 -0.46 22.93 25.14
CA PRO A 25 -0.78 21.64 25.70
C PRO A 25 -0.68 21.72 27.23
N LYS A 26 -1.63 21.08 27.92
CA LYS A 26 -1.48 20.86 29.37
C LYS A 26 -0.17 20.11 29.59
N GLU A 27 0.56 20.43 30.66
CA GLU A 27 1.85 19.81 30.96
C GLU A 27 1.78 18.28 31.07
N ALA A 28 0.61 17.75 31.42
CA ALA A 28 0.29 16.32 31.47
C ALA A 28 0.22 15.64 30.06
N ASP A 29 0.11 16.41 28.98
CA ASP A 29 0.01 15.91 27.61
C ASP A 29 1.38 15.85 26.89
N ARG A 30 2.48 15.91 27.60
CA ARG A 30 3.83 15.83 27.02
C ARG A 30 4.53 14.53 27.41
N ILE A 31 5.24 13.93 26.45
CA ILE A 31 6.13 12.81 26.74
C ILE A 31 7.15 13.28 27.78
N ALA A 32 7.23 12.58 28.92
CA ALA A 32 8.22 12.90 29.94
C ALA A 32 9.64 12.84 29.31
N PRO A 33 10.48 13.88 29.49
CA PRO A 33 11.77 13.99 28.81
C PRO A 33 12.67 12.77 28.98
N ASP A 34 12.70 12.18 30.17
CA ASP A 34 13.46 10.96 30.49
C ASP A 34 13.01 9.77 29.67
N VAL A 35 11.71 9.58 29.45
CA VAL A 35 11.15 8.52 28.61
C VAL A 35 11.49 8.77 27.15
N GLY A 36 11.27 10.00 26.65
CA GLY A 36 11.59 10.35 25.28
C GLY A 36 13.07 10.11 24.94
N TRP A 37 13.99 10.46 25.86
CA TRP A 37 15.41 10.18 25.70
C TRP A 37 15.75 8.68 25.77
N ALA A 38 15.09 7.93 26.65
CA ALA A 38 15.28 6.48 26.75
C ALA A 38 14.85 5.76 25.47
N LEU A 39 13.69 6.11 24.90
CA LEU A 39 13.21 5.55 23.64
C LEU A 39 14.17 5.88 22.48
N ARG A 40 14.65 7.12 22.36
CA ARG A 40 15.66 7.51 21.35
C ARG A 40 16.96 6.73 21.48
N ARG A 41 17.45 6.53 22.69
CA ARG A 41 18.67 5.75 22.94
C ARG A 41 18.49 4.30 22.53
N SER A 42 17.40 3.67 22.94
CA SER A 42 17.10 2.29 22.57
C SER A 42 17.00 2.09 21.05
N ALA A 43 16.47 3.07 20.32
CA ALA A 43 16.42 3.06 18.86
C ALA A 43 17.81 3.16 18.21
N ALA A 44 18.78 3.83 18.87
CA ALA A 44 20.11 4.05 18.33
C ALA A 44 21.09 2.89 18.63
N GLU A 45 20.96 2.25 19.79
CA GLU A 45 22.01 1.34 20.30
C GLU A 45 21.92 -0.08 19.74
N ASP A 46 20.73 -0.68 19.55
CA ASP A 46 20.56 -2.08 19.15
C ASP A 46 19.49 -2.29 18.09
N SER A 47 19.45 -1.43 17.07
CA SER A 47 18.41 -1.49 16.06
C SER A 47 18.40 -2.82 15.30
N GLN A 48 17.24 -3.47 15.27
CA GLN A 48 17.01 -4.72 14.53
C GLN A 48 16.40 -4.48 13.14
N ILE A 49 16.23 -3.22 12.72
CA ILE A 49 15.50 -2.87 11.49
C ILE A 49 16.09 -3.57 10.26
N LEU A 50 17.38 -3.40 9.99
CA LEU A 50 17.99 -3.99 8.79
C LEU A 50 17.97 -5.52 8.83
N ARG A 51 18.14 -6.12 10.01
CA ARG A 51 18.00 -7.57 10.18
C ARG A 51 16.57 -8.03 9.89
N THR A 52 15.59 -7.29 10.37
CA THR A 52 14.16 -7.60 10.14
C THR A 52 13.82 -7.51 8.65
N VAL A 53 14.23 -6.42 7.96
CA VAL A 53 14.03 -6.28 6.52
C VAL A 53 14.71 -7.41 5.75
N HIS A 54 15.97 -7.70 6.06
CA HIS A 54 16.71 -8.81 5.44
C HIS A 54 15.94 -10.15 5.59
N ILE A 55 15.44 -10.45 6.77
CA ILE A 55 14.69 -11.70 6.98
C ILE A 55 13.37 -11.69 6.19
N LEU A 56 12.61 -10.60 6.25
CA LEU A 56 11.34 -10.50 5.54
C LEU A 56 11.52 -10.49 4.03
N ALA A 57 12.49 -9.74 3.51
CA ALA A 57 12.73 -9.60 2.08
C ALA A 57 13.53 -10.76 1.49
N ASP A 58 14.69 -11.10 2.05
CA ASP A 58 15.61 -12.03 1.39
C ASP A 58 15.36 -13.49 1.79
N ARG A 59 14.94 -13.75 3.04
CA ARG A 59 14.69 -15.13 3.50
C ARG A 59 13.30 -15.62 3.14
N TYR A 60 12.27 -14.78 3.33
CA TYR A 60 10.89 -15.13 3.00
C TYR A 60 10.49 -14.66 1.60
N GLY A 61 11.26 -13.72 1.01
CA GLY A 61 11.05 -13.22 -0.36
C GLY A 61 9.69 -12.58 -0.55
N PRO A 62 9.11 -12.69 -1.75
CA PRO A 62 7.78 -12.17 -1.98
C PRO A 62 6.75 -12.87 -1.09
N ARG A 63 5.98 -12.03 -0.39
CA ARG A 63 5.00 -12.49 0.63
C ARG A 63 3.57 -12.30 0.14
N LEU A 64 3.31 -12.75 -1.10
CA LEU A 64 1.97 -12.61 -1.69
C LEU A 64 0.91 -13.25 -0.79
N THR A 65 -0.19 -12.57 -0.56
CA THR A 65 -1.29 -13.02 0.31
C THR A 65 -1.73 -14.45 -0.03
N GLY A 66 -1.89 -15.29 1.00
CA GLY A 66 -2.23 -16.70 0.85
C GLY A 66 -1.08 -17.61 0.40
N SER A 67 0.10 -17.07 0.09
CA SER A 67 1.27 -17.89 -0.24
C SER A 67 1.90 -18.52 1.00
N PRO A 68 2.59 -19.68 0.86
CA PRO A 68 3.36 -20.28 1.96
C PRO A 68 4.44 -19.35 2.52
N ALA A 69 5.02 -18.47 1.69
CA ALA A 69 6.02 -17.49 2.10
C ALA A 69 5.43 -16.46 3.06
N HIS A 70 4.24 -15.93 2.75
CA HIS A 70 3.51 -15.02 3.64
C HIS A 70 3.21 -15.68 5.00
N GLU A 71 2.66 -16.89 5.01
CA GLU A 71 2.35 -17.62 6.24
C GLU A 71 3.62 -17.88 7.09
N ALA A 72 4.73 -18.26 6.44
CA ALA A 72 6.00 -18.47 7.14
C ALA A 72 6.57 -17.17 7.73
N ALA A 73 6.46 -16.05 7.02
CA ALA A 73 6.84 -14.73 7.52
C ALA A 73 5.97 -14.32 8.72
N ALA A 74 4.66 -14.53 8.65
CA ALA A 74 3.73 -14.24 9.74
C ALA A 74 4.08 -15.04 11.01
N LYS A 75 4.37 -16.33 10.88
CA LYS A 75 4.82 -17.18 12.00
C LYS A 75 6.13 -16.66 12.61
N TRP A 76 7.07 -16.26 11.77
CA TRP A 76 8.35 -15.72 12.24
C TRP A 76 8.15 -14.39 12.98
N VAL A 77 7.30 -13.49 12.46
CA VAL A 77 6.98 -12.21 13.10
C VAL A 77 6.36 -12.45 14.47
N ALA A 78 5.35 -13.31 14.59
CA ALA A 78 4.70 -13.61 15.86
C ALA A 78 5.70 -14.15 16.89
N ALA A 79 6.56 -15.10 16.49
CA ALA A 79 7.60 -15.64 17.36
C ALA A 79 8.63 -14.57 17.77
N THR A 80 9.00 -13.67 16.87
CA THR A 80 9.96 -12.59 17.12
C THR A 80 9.40 -11.57 18.13
N LEU A 81 8.15 -11.12 17.95
CA LEU A 81 7.49 -10.20 18.86
C LEU A 81 7.35 -10.81 20.26
N SER A 82 6.95 -12.09 20.34
CA SER A 82 6.93 -12.83 21.63
C SER A 82 8.32 -12.91 22.27
N GLY A 83 9.35 -13.19 21.46
CA GLY A 83 10.75 -13.22 21.94
C GLY A 83 11.26 -11.88 22.45
N TRP A 84 10.69 -10.77 21.99
CA TRP A 84 10.98 -9.42 22.50
C TRP A 84 10.11 -9.01 23.70
N GLY A 85 9.30 -9.94 24.22
CA GLY A 85 8.53 -9.74 25.45
C GLY A 85 7.13 -9.15 25.23
N LEU A 86 6.63 -9.11 24.00
CA LEU A 86 5.22 -8.80 23.76
C LEU A 86 4.35 -9.98 24.17
N GLU A 87 3.23 -9.68 24.79
CA GLU A 87 2.24 -10.66 25.23
C GLU A 87 1.20 -10.90 24.11
N ASN A 88 0.42 -11.96 24.21
CA ASN A 88 -0.66 -12.28 23.27
C ASN A 88 -0.24 -12.26 21.78
N SER A 89 0.98 -12.67 21.48
CA SER A 89 1.47 -12.71 20.10
C SER A 89 0.91 -13.94 19.38
N HIS A 90 0.12 -13.73 18.35
CA HIS A 90 -0.58 -14.81 17.62
C HIS A 90 -0.87 -14.44 16.17
N LEU A 91 -1.26 -15.46 15.40
CA LEU A 91 -1.81 -15.30 14.06
C LEU A 91 -3.33 -15.27 14.15
N GLU A 92 -3.95 -14.23 13.64
CA GLU A 92 -5.39 -14.11 13.54
C GLU A 92 -5.82 -14.42 12.11
N SER A 93 -6.58 -15.50 11.95
CA SER A 93 -7.00 -15.99 10.64
C SER A 93 -8.20 -15.21 10.11
N TRP A 94 -8.21 -15.01 8.80
CA TRP A 94 -9.35 -14.44 8.10
C TRP A 94 -9.54 -15.11 6.73
N ASN A 95 -10.73 -14.99 6.16
CA ASN A 95 -11.10 -15.63 4.91
C ASN A 95 -10.68 -14.76 3.72
N PHE A 96 -9.57 -15.09 3.08
CA PHE A 96 -9.17 -14.50 1.81
C PHE A 96 -10.05 -14.97 0.65
N GLY A 97 -10.55 -16.22 0.71
CA GLY A 97 -11.48 -16.77 -0.28
C GLY A 97 -10.88 -17.12 -1.63
N HIS A 98 -9.56 -16.93 -1.81
CA HIS A 98 -8.83 -17.24 -3.04
C HIS A 98 -7.64 -18.14 -2.73
N THR A 99 -7.19 -18.92 -3.70
CA THR A 99 -5.97 -19.72 -3.56
C THR A 99 -4.75 -18.80 -3.42
N GLY A 100 -3.78 -19.18 -2.59
CA GLY A 100 -2.46 -18.60 -2.66
C GLY A 100 -1.78 -18.95 -3.98
N TRP A 101 -0.80 -18.16 -4.40
CA TRP A 101 -0.11 -18.35 -5.67
C TRP A 101 1.37 -17.99 -5.57
N SER A 102 2.21 -18.63 -6.41
CA SER A 102 3.59 -18.19 -6.64
C SER A 102 4.07 -18.56 -8.03
N ASN A 103 4.96 -17.76 -8.61
CA ASN A 103 5.77 -18.15 -9.76
C ASN A 103 7.04 -18.84 -9.25
N ARG A 104 7.37 -20.00 -9.84
CA ARG A 104 8.59 -20.75 -9.51
C ARG A 104 9.69 -20.44 -10.49
N GLU A 105 9.35 -20.44 -11.78
CA GLU A 105 10.30 -20.28 -12.87
C GLU A 105 9.58 -19.70 -14.08
N ALA A 106 10.24 -18.80 -14.81
CA ALA A 106 9.73 -18.28 -16.06
C ALA A 106 10.87 -17.92 -17.01
N SER A 107 10.70 -18.29 -18.28
CA SER A 107 11.59 -17.87 -19.36
C SER A 107 10.80 -17.50 -20.61
N GLY A 108 11.32 -16.56 -21.40
CA GLY A 108 10.68 -16.10 -22.63
C GLY A 108 11.68 -15.56 -23.63
N TYR A 109 11.49 -15.91 -24.90
CA TYR A 109 12.38 -15.57 -25.99
C TYR A 109 11.62 -15.17 -27.25
N ILE A 110 12.13 -14.19 -27.98
CA ILE A 110 11.82 -14.04 -29.40
C ILE A 110 12.63 -15.10 -30.15
N ILE A 111 11.95 -15.89 -30.98
CA ILE A 111 12.58 -16.91 -31.83
C ILE A 111 12.88 -16.35 -33.22
N SER A 112 11.91 -15.61 -33.76
CA SER A 112 11.96 -14.98 -35.09
C SER A 112 11.34 -13.56 -35.01
N PRO A 113 11.82 -12.59 -35.82
CA PRO A 113 12.88 -12.68 -36.82
C PRO A 113 14.30 -12.63 -36.25
N ALA A 114 14.50 -12.08 -35.05
CA ALA A 114 15.82 -11.92 -34.44
C ALA A 114 15.80 -12.51 -33.01
N PRO A 115 16.43 -13.69 -32.79
CA PRO A 115 16.43 -14.35 -31.49
C PRO A 115 16.97 -13.45 -30.37
N SER A 116 16.22 -13.31 -29.30
CA SER A 116 16.61 -12.56 -28.11
C SER A 116 15.74 -12.91 -26.91
N ARG A 117 16.29 -12.71 -25.69
CA ARG A 117 15.53 -12.87 -24.46
C ARG A 117 14.54 -11.72 -24.30
N LEU A 118 13.36 -12.04 -23.80
CA LEU A 118 12.36 -11.09 -23.33
C LEU A 118 12.55 -10.81 -21.83
N ASN A 119 12.36 -9.59 -21.41
CA ASN A 119 12.32 -9.22 -20.00
C ASN A 119 10.87 -8.98 -19.59
N PHE A 120 10.42 -9.76 -18.63
CA PHE A 120 9.02 -9.75 -18.18
C PHE A 120 8.90 -10.29 -16.76
N GLU A 121 7.73 -10.03 -16.16
CA GLU A 121 7.24 -10.65 -14.94
C GLU A 121 5.93 -11.38 -15.24
N VAL A 122 5.68 -12.48 -14.53
CA VAL A 122 4.44 -13.25 -14.68
C VAL A 122 3.35 -12.57 -13.87
N GLN A 123 2.15 -12.38 -14.42
CA GLN A 123 1.02 -11.85 -13.67
C GLN A 123 0.56 -12.88 -12.63
N ALA A 124 0.36 -12.45 -11.37
CA ALA A 124 -0.07 -13.35 -10.30
C ALA A 124 -1.47 -13.91 -10.57
N TRP A 125 -1.74 -15.08 -10.01
CA TRP A 125 -2.99 -15.84 -10.23
C TRP A 125 -3.30 -16.09 -11.70
N THR A 126 -2.25 -16.45 -12.46
CA THR A 126 -2.37 -16.99 -13.81
C THR A 126 -1.80 -18.41 -13.87
N PRO A 127 -2.29 -19.28 -14.76
CA PRO A 127 -1.84 -20.66 -14.82
C PRO A 127 -0.42 -20.78 -15.41
N SER A 128 0.20 -21.94 -15.24
CA SER A 128 1.43 -22.33 -15.93
C SER A 128 1.19 -22.51 -17.44
N THR A 129 2.27 -22.43 -18.22
CA THR A 129 2.27 -23.02 -19.58
C THR A 129 2.33 -24.55 -19.48
N ARG A 130 1.96 -25.24 -20.55
CA ARG A 130 2.11 -26.73 -20.63
C ARG A 130 3.50 -27.08 -21.13
N GLY A 131 4.54 -26.86 -20.29
CA GLY A 131 5.93 -26.88 -20.70
C GLY A 131 6.25 -25.68 -21.60
N LYS A 132 7.26 -25.85 -22.47
CA LYS A 132 7.60 -24.82 -23.45
C LYS A 132 6.51 -24.66 -24.50
N VAL A 133 6.01 -23.46 -24.66
CA VAL A 133 4.97 -23.09 -25.62
C VAL A 133 5.53 -22.06 -26.58
N ALA A 134 5.53 -22.38 -27.89
CA ALA A 134 5.94 -21.45 -28.92
C ALA A 134 4.78 -21.12 -29.85
N GLY A 135 4.62 -19.85 -30.20
CA GLY A 135 3.54 -19.38 -31.08
C GLY A 135 3.91 -18.09 -31.80
N ASP A 136 3.20 -17.88 -32.92
CA ASP A 136 3.26 -16.61 -33.62
C ASP A 136 2.54 -15.54 -32.78
N VAL A 137 3.05 -14.32 -32.82
CA VAL A 137 2.47 -13.19 -32.09
C VAL A 137 1.43 -12.50 -32.95
N VAL A 138 0.27 -12.24 -32.34
CA VAL A 138 -0.78 -11.37 -32.93
C VAL A 138 -1.09 -10.26 -31.94
N GLN A 139 -1.45 -9.08 -32.45
CA GLN A 139 -1.84 -7.95 -31.62
C GLN A 139 -3.34 -7.73 -31.69
N ILE A 140 -3.96 -7.54 -30.54
CA ILE A 140 -5.35 -7.10 -30.42
C ILE A 140 -5.41 -5.83 -29.56
N THR A 141 -6.35 -4.93 -29.89
CA THR A 141 -6.53 -3.69 -29.15
C THR A 141 -8.00 -3.53 -28.76
N PRO A 142 -8.45 -4.08 -27.61
CA PRO A 142 -9.80 -3.92 -27.14
C PRO A 142 -10.18 -2.45 -26.93
N PRO A 143 -11.47 -2.06 -27.12
CA PRO A 143 -11.92 -0.70 -26.88
C PRO A 143 -11.68 -0.27 -25.43
N ARG A 144 -11.25 0.97 -25.20
CA ARG A 144 -10.88 1.47 -23.85
C ARG A 144 -12.06 1.65 -22.90
N THR A 145 -13.21 2.06 -23.41
CA THR A 145 -14.41 2.38 -22.60
C THR A 145 -15.69 1.90 -23.29
N PRO A 146 -15.81 0.59 -23.60
CA PRO A 146 -16.96 0.06 -24.29
C PRO A 146 -18.16 -0.10 -23.35
N THR A 147 -19.36 -0.18 -23.94
CA THR A 147 -20.48 -0.88 -23.29
C THR A 147 -20.27 -2.39 -23.38
N GLN A 148 -21.07 -3.16 -22.64
CA GLN A 148 -21.03 -4.62 -22.70
C GLN A 148 -21.22 -5.15 -24.13
N ASP A 149 -22.22 -4.61 -24.86
CA ASP A 149 -22.54 -5.06 -26.22
C ASP A 149 -21.40 -4.71 -27.20
N GLN A 150 -20.81 -3.52 -27.06
CA GLN A 150 -19.69 -3.11 -27.89
C GLN A 150 -18.47 -4.02 -27.70
N LEU A 151 -18.14 -4.38 -26.45
CA LEU A 151 -17.05 -5.30 -26.19
C LEU A 151 -17.37 -6.71 -26.73
N SER A 152 -18.60 -7.20 -26.52
CA SER A 152 -19.01 -8.52 -27.00
C SER A 152 -18.97 -8.62 -28.53
N ALA A 153 -19.44 -7.59 -29.24
CA ALA A 153 -19.38 -7.54 -30.71
C ALA A 153 -17.92 -7.50 -31.21
N TRP A 154 -17.07 -6.71 -30.54
CA TRP A 154 -15.65 -6.62 -30.87
C TRP A 154 -14.95 -7.98 -30.69
N LEU A 155 -15.16 -8.65 -29.54
CA LEU A 155 -14.58 -9.97 -29.25
C LEU A 155 -15.03 -11.04 -30.26
N ALA A 156 -16.29 -11.01 -30.68
CA ALA A 156 -16.81 -11.94 -31.67
C ALA A 156 -16.11 -11.82 -33.04
N GLN A 157 -15.75 -10.61 -33.46
CA GLN A 157 -15.05 -10.34 -34.72
C GLN A 157 -13.61 -10.83 -34.74
N HIS A 158 -12.93 -10.91 -33.59
CA HIS A 158 -11.50 -11.26 -33.48
C HIS A 158 -11.26 -12.70 -33.04
N ARG A 159 -12.29 -13.54 -33.06
CA ARG A 159 -12.24 -14.88 -32.49
C ARG A 159 -11.17 -15.80 -33.12
N GLU A 160 -11.08 -15.77 -34.44
CA GLU A 160 -10.15 -16.63 -35.19
C GLU A 160 -8.69 -16.11 -35.13
N ASP A 161 -8.50 -14.84 -34.81
CA ASP A 161 -7.17 -14.22 -34.81
C ASP A 161 -6.27 -14.77 -33.69
N VAL A 162 -6.84 -15.25 -32.56
CA VAL A 162 -6.09 -15.59 -31.34
C VAL A 162 -5.86 -17.07 -31.13
N ARG A 163 -6.52 -17.95 -31.89
CA ARG A 163 -6.41 -19.40 -31.68
C ARG A 163 -5.01 -19.92 -31.96
N GLY A 164 -4.38 -20.54 -30.94
CA GLY A 164 -3.02 -21.06 -31.04
C GLY A 164 -1.95 -19.98 -31.19
N LYS A 165 -2.26 -18.75 -30.83
CA LYS A 165 -1.34 -17.61 -30.91
C LYS A 165 -0.91 -17.12 -29.54
N VAL A 166 0.21 -16.43 -29.49
CA VAL A 166 0.61 -15.56 -28.37
C VAL A 166 0.05 -14.17 -28.64
N VAL A 167 -0.68 -13.62 -27.69
CA VAL A 167 -1.52 -12.44 -27.92
C VAL A 167 -0.95 -11.21 -27.21
N LEU A 168 -0.52 -10.23 -27.99
CA LEU A 168 -0.12 -8.90 -27.54
C LEU A 168 -1.39 -8.05 -27.33
N VAL A 169 -1.71 -7.68 -26.09
CA VAL A 169 -2.96 -6.98 -25.77
C VAL A 169 -2.70 -5.50 -25.53
N GLY A 170 -3.36 -4.66 -26.31
CA GLY A 170 -3.21 -3.21 -26.25
C GLY A 170 -2.13 -2.68 -27.18
N ARG A 171 -1.63 -1.51 -26.85
CA ARG A 171 -0.53 -0.81 -27.53
C ARG A 171 0.53 -0.43 -26.54
N ALA A 172 1.78 -0.32 -26.99
CA ALA A 172 2.88 0.22 -26.19
C ALA A 172 2.50 1.61 -25.66
N ALA A 173 2.62 1.80 -24.37
CA ALA A 173 2.45 3.11 -23.77
C ALA A 173 3.56 4.06 -24.25
N HIS A 174 3.22 5.32 -24.47
CA HIS A 174 4.22 6.36 -24.60
C HIS A 174 4.82 6.63 -23.22
N VAL A 175 6.11 6.36 -23.07
CA VAL A 175 6.86 6.61 -21.84
C VAL A 175 7.78 7.79 -22.06
N GLU A 176 7.60 8.85 -21.29
CA GLU A 176 8.43 10.05 -21.37
C GLU A 176 9.83 9.79 -20.81
N ILE A 177 10.81 10.49 -21.40
CA ILE A 177 12.18 10.49 -20.89
C ILE A 177 12.20 11.33 -19.61
N ALA A 178 12.59 10.69 -18.48
CA ALA A 178 12.72 11.39 -17.21
C ALA A 178 13.92 12.34 -17.24
N MET A 179 13.66 13.66 -17.17
CA MET A 179 14.68 14.70 -17.16
C MET A 179 15.12 15.08 -15.74
N ASN A 180 14.36 14.67 -14.73
CA ASN A 180 14.63 14.94 -13.31
C ASN A 180 15.01 13.65 -12.57
N PRO A 181 15.83 13.75 -11.52
CA PRO A 181 16.11 12.61 -10.64
C PRO A 181 14.81 11.99 -10.09
N SER A 182 14.72 10.65 -10.07
CA SER A 182 13.59 9.94 -9.47
C SER A 182 13.59 10.04 -7.95
N ALA A 183 14.78 10.01 -7.34
CA ALA A 183 14.92 10.09 -5.89
C ALA A 183 14.87 11.54 -5.40
N LYS A 184 13.97 11.81 -4.45
CA LYS A 184 13.82 13.13 -3.84
C LYS A 184 13.39 13.06 -2.38
N ARG A 185 13.65 14.16 -1.67
CA ARG A 185 13.03 14.46 -0.39
C ARG A 185 12.04 15.60 -0.57
N PHE A 186 10.98 15.59 0.23
CA PHE A 186 9.99 16.67 0.20
C PHE A 186 10.56 17.96 0.80
N GLU A 187 10.35 19.08 0.10
CA GLU A 187 10.43 20.38 0.72
C GLU A 187 9.23 20.61 1.65
N THR A 188 9.44 21.36 2.75
CA THR A 188 8.37 21.62 3.73
C THR A 188 7.15 22.31 3.10
N SER A 189 7.37 23.21 2.14
CA SER A 189 6.31 23.88 1.39
C SER A 189 5.50 22.91 0.53
N GLU A 190 6.17 21.96 -0.12
CA GLU A 190 5.56 20.90 -0.93
C GLU A 190 4.68 19.97 -0.06
N LEU A 191 5.20 19.54 1.10
CA LEU A 191 4.43 18.75 2.06
C LEU A 191 3.14 19.46 2.51
N ARG A 192 3.25 20.75 2.86
CA ARG A 192 2.07 21.54 3.27
C ARG A 192 1.08 21.69 2.13
N ALA A 193 1.53 21.93 0.91
CA ALA A 193 0.66 22.06 -0.26
C ALA A 193 -0.08 20.74 -0.56
N ASN A 194 0.62 19.60 -0.53
CA ASN A 194 0.05 18.28 -0.80
C ASN A 194 -1.03 17.88 0.23
N LEU A 195 -0.85 18.25 1.52
CA LEU A 195 -1.78 17.87 2.58
C LEU A 195 -2.86 18.93 2.85
N SER A 196 -2.67 20.18 2.43
CA SER A 196 -3.69 21.23 2.49
C SER A 196 -4.51 21.35 1.20
N GLY A 197 -4.06 20.72 0.12
CA GLY A 197 -4.83 20.61 -1.10
C GLY A 197 -6.10 19.81 -0.80
N SER A 198 -7.25 20.47 -0.86
CA SER A 198 -8.53 19.78 -1.01
C SER A 198 -8.33 18.82 -2.18
N GLY A 199 -8.29 17.52 -1.90
CA GLY A 199 -8.42 16.57 -2.96
C GLY A 199 -9.67 16.97 -3.73
N ASP A 200 -9.47 17.42 -4.95
CA ASP A 200 -10.56 17.69 -5.87
C ASP A 200 -11.15 16.32 -6.23
N SER A 201 -11.82 15.73 -5.24
CA SER A 201 -12.79 14.67 -5.47
C SER A 201 -13.98 15.33 -6.14
N SER A 202 -13.77 15.82 -7.36
CA SER A 202 -14.88 16.08 -8.26
C SER A 202 -15.68 14.79 -8.27
N PRO A 203 -16.96 14.80 -7.87
CA PRO A 203 -17.80 13.62 -7.97
C PRO A 203 -17.70 13.16 -9.42
N GLU A 204 -17.29 11.90 -9.61
CA GLU A 204 -17.22 11.31 -10.93
C GLU A 204 -18.55 11.61 -11.63
N PRO A 205 -18.56 12.24 -12.81
CA PRO A 205 -19.80 12.66 -13.43
C PRO A 205 -20.69 11.43 -13.57
N ALA A 206 -21.90 11.55 -13.06
CA ALA A 206 -22.92 10.50 -13.03
C ALA A 206 -22.82 9.63 -14.27
N ARG A 207 -22.61 8.33 -14.11
CA ARG A 207 -22.40 7.29 -15.12
C ARG A 207 -23.30 7.51 -16.33
N LYS A 208 -22.77 8.20 -17.33
CA LYS A 208 -23.41 8.24 -18.66
C LYS A 208 -23.21 6.88 -19.30
N LEU A 209 -24.32 6.12 -19.48
CA LEU A 209 -24.37 4.80 -20.12
C LEU A 209 -23.38 3.78 -19.52
N ALA A 210 -23.87 2.62 -19.13
CA ALA A 210 -23.13 1.55 -18.44
C ALA A 210 -21.86 1.11 -19.21
N ARG A 211 -20.80 1.94 -19.14
CA ARG A 211 -19.48 1.61 -19.68
C ARG A 211 -18.79 0.68 -18.72
N LEU A 212 -18.12 -0.32 -19.25
CA LEU A 212 -17.33 -1.26 -18.47
C LEU A 212 -16.11 -0.55 -17.86
N SER A 213 -15.83 -0.87 -16.61
CA SER A 213 -14.57 -0.52 -15.95
C SER A 213 -13.40 -1.28 -16.59
N ARG A 214 -12.18 -0.81 -16.35
CA ARG A 214 -10.98 -1.50 -16.82
C ARG A 214 -10.94 -2.95 -16.32
N ARG A 215 -11.24 -3.18 -15.05
CA ARG A 215 -11.29 -4.51 -14.46
C ARG A 215 -12.29 -5.43 -15.18
N GLU A 216 -13.51 -4.97 -15.44
CA GLU A 216 -14.53 -5.75 -16.13
C GLU A 216 -14.13 -6.08 -17.59
N ILE A 217 -13.42 -5.17 -18.26
CA ILE A 217 -12.87 -5.43 -19.61
C ILE A 217 -11.79 -6.53 -19.52
N ASP A 218 -10.85 -6.41 -18.61
CA ASP A 218 -9.75 -7.36 -18.44
C ASP A 218 -10.28 -8.75 -18.07
N GLU A 219 -11.26 -8.86 -17.17
CA GLU A 219 -11.92 -10.14 -16.84
C GLU A 219 -12.56 -10.81 -18.05
N ARG A 220 -13.25 -10.04 -18.89
CA ARG A 220 -13.92 -10.55 -20.09
C ARG A 220 -12.93 -10.95 -21.18
N VAL A 221 -11.89 -10.14 -21.39
CA VAL A 221 -10.82 -10.42 -22.34
C VAL A 221 -10.05 -11.68 -21.93
N ASN A 222 -9.72 -11.82 -20.65
CA ASN A 222 -9.03 -12.99 -20.12
C ASN A 222 -9.81 -14.28 -20.37
N ARG A 223 -11.11 -14.28 -20.02
CA ARG A 223 -11.98 -15.43 -20.25
C ARG A 223 -12.12 -15.75 -21.74
N TRP A 224 -12.30 -14.73 -22.56
CA TRP A 224 -12.43 -14.87 -24.00
C TRP A 224 -11.15 -15.44 -24.64
N LEU A 225 -9.96 -14.97 -24.25
CA LEU A 225 -8.69 -15.53 -24.72
C LEU A 225 -8.57 -17.00 -24.37
N LYS A 226 -8.94 -17.38 -23.15
CA LYS A 226 -8.97 -18.78 -22.70
C LYS A 226 -9.92 -19.63 -23.55
N ASP A 227 -11.16 -19.18 -23.71
CA ASP A 227 -12.22 -19.92 -24.43
C ASP A 227 -11.91 -20.09 -25.92
N ASN A 228 -11.08 -19.22 -26.49
CA ASN A 228 -10.67 -19.26 -27.88
C ASN A 228 -9.26 -19.84 -28.12
N GLY A 229 -8.64 -20.42 -27.08
CA GLY A 229 -7.40 -21.20 -27.20
C GLY A 229 -6.16 -20.35 -27.51
N ALA A 230 -6.10 -19.12 -27.03
CA ALA A 230 -4.85 -18.36 -27.02
C ALA A 230 -3.81 -19.02 -26.09
N LEU A 231 -2.54 -18.91 -26.41
CA LEU A 231 -1.46 -19.63 -25.71
C LEU A 231 -0.94 -18.86 -24.50
N VAL A 232 -0.57 -17.58 -24.71
CA VAL A 232 -0.01 -16.69 -23.70
C VAL A 232 -0.50 -15.27 -24.00
N LYS A 233 -0.86 -14.53 -22.98
CA LYS A 233 -1.17 -13.09 -23.06
C LYS A 233 0.06 -12.28 -22.70
N LEU A 234 0.37 -11.26 -23.51
CA LEU A 234 1.43 -10.30 -23.29
C LEU A 234 0.83 -8.92 -23.03
N GLU A 235 1.22 -8.29 -21.94
CA GLU A 235 0.82 -6.93 -21.57
C GLU A 235 2.03 -6.01 -21.49
N ASP A 236 1.81 -4.71 -21.70
CA ASP A 236 2.85 -3.69 -21.54
C ASP A 236 2.89 -3.19 -20.08
N SER A 237 4.08 -3.15 -19.49
CA SER A 237 4.27 -2.51 -18.19
C SER A 237 3.95 -1.00 -18.22
N GLY A 238 4.15 -0.33 -19.33
CA GLY A 238 3.97 1.11 -19.46
C GLY A 238 4.89 1.94 -18.56
N ARG A 239 6.02 1.37 -18.12
CA ARG A 239 6.97 1.99 -17.20
C ARG A 239 8.30 2.28 -17.88
N PRO A 240 9.02 3.36 -17.46
CA PRO A 240 10.32 3.71 -18.03
C PRO A 240 11.44 2.78 -17.55
N MET A 241 12.55 2.78 -18.29
CA MET A 241 13.84 2.21 -17.88
C MET A 241 13.74 0.72 -17.49
N GLY A 242 12.97 -0.06 -18.24
CA GLY A 242 12.83 -1.50 -18.01
C GLY A 242 12.07 -1.88 -16.75
N GLN A 243 11.43 -0.94 -16.07
CA GLN A 243 10.59 -1.24 -14.91
C GLN A 243 9.37 -2.05 -15.34
N ILE A 244 9.04 -3.08 -14.54
CA ILE A 244 7.91 -3.96 -14.80
C ILE A 244 6.99 -3.96 -13.59
N ARG A 245 5.70 -3.74 -13.85
CA ARG A 245 4.64 -3.79 -12.86
C ARG A 245 3.62 -4.86 -13.24
N ALA A 246 3.75 -6.04 -12.66
CA ALA A 246 2.89 -7.19 -12.93
C ALA A 246 2.06 -7.53 -11.68
N LEU A 247 0.87 -6.98 -11.58
CA LEU A 247 -0.05 -7.23 -10.46
C LEU A 247 -0.79 -8.56 -10.66
N GLY A 248 -1.88 -8.77 -9.93
CA GLY A 248 -2.69 -9.97 -10.02
C GLY A 248 -3.71 -9.95 -11.15
N SER A 249 -4.13 -11.14 -11.57
CA SER A 249 -5.34 -11.31 -12.37
C SER A 249 -6.56 -10.73 -11.62
N PRO A 250 -7.50 -10.07 -12.31
CA PRO A 250 -8.62 -9.39 -11.68
C PRO A 250 -9.49 -10.27 -10.76
N THR A 251 -9.56 -11.56 -11.03
CA THR A 251 -10.38 -12.52 -10.26
C THR A 251 -9.62 -13.23 -9.15
N TYR A 252 -8.30 -13.07 -9.06
CA TYR A 252 -7.41 -13.86 -8.19
C TYR A 252 -7.63 -15.38 -8.32
N ASN A 253 -7.94 -15.81 -9.54
CA ASN A 253 -8.22 -17.22 -9.85
C ASN A 253 -7.52 -17.61 -11.17
N SER A 254 -6.52 -18.48 -11.07
CA SER A 254 -5.74 -18.95 -12.21
C SER A 254 -6.58 -19.70 -13.24
N SER A 255 -7.73 -20.25 -12.83
CA SER A 255 -8.64 -20.94 -13.75
C SER A 255 -9.44 -20.02 -14.67
N ASP A 256 -9.49 -18.71 -14.44
CA ASP A 256 -10.29 -17.76 -15.23
C ASP A 256 -9.53 -17.10 -16.38
N THR A 257 -8.25 -17.39 -16.52
CA THR A 257 -7.36 -16.76 -17.49
C THR A 257 -6.41 -17.76 -18.16
N ILE A 258 -5.49 -17.27 -18.96
CA ILE A 258 -4.38 -18.00 -19.57
C ILE A 258 -3.06 -17.52 -18.97
N PRO A 259 -1.93 -18.21 -19.19
CA PRO A 259 -0.62 -17.70 -18.81
C PRO A 259 -0.44 -16.28 -19.32
N THR A 260 -0.11 -15.36 -18.41
CA THR A 260 -0.02 -13.94 -18.72
C THR A 260 1.29 -13.37 -18.20
N VAL A 261 1.99 -12.62 -19.03
CA VAL A 261 3.21 -11.92 -18.68
C VAL A 261 3.10 -10.43 -18.99
N VAL A 262 3.72 -9.63 -18.16
CA VAL A 262 3.88 -8.19 -18.37
C VAL A 262 5.30 -7.94 -18.82
N LEU A 263 5.46 -7.51 -20.05
CA LEU A 263 6.75 -7.16 -20.63
C LEU A 263 7.19 -5.76 -20.19
N ARG A 264 8.49 -5.53 -20.12
CA ARG A 264 8.95 -4.14 -20.07
C ARG A 264 8.51 -3.41 -21.35
N ASN A 265 8.27 -2.11 -21.24
CA ASN A 265 7.76 -1.28 -22.35
C ASN A 265 8.63 -1.38 -23.62
N GLU A 266 9.94 -1.47 -23.46
CA GLU A 266 10.89 -1.56 -24.57
C GLU A 266 10.71 -2.84 -25.39
N ASP A 267 10.49 -3.98 -24.75
CA ASP A 267 10.27 -5.26 -25.43
C ASP A 267 8.86 -5.35 -26.03
N PHE A 268 7.84 -4.85 -25.33
CA PHE A 268 6.48 -4.75 -25.87
C PHE A 268 6.44 -3.88 -27.12
N GLY A 269 7.01 -2.69 -27.07
CA GLY A 269 7.08 -1.77 -28.21
C GLY A 269 7.93 -2.34 -29.37
N ARG A 270 8.96 -3.14 -29.06
CA ARG A 270 9.74 -3.84 -30.10
C ARG A 270 8.86 -4.84 -30.85
N LEU A 271 8.11 -5.67 -30.14
CA LEU A 271 7.19 -6.65 -30.77
C LEU A 271 6.14 -5.92 -31.62
N GLU A 272 5.54 -4.85 -31.10
CA GLU A 272 4.55 -4.04 -31.82
C GLU A 272 5.12 -3.47 -33.13
N ARG A 273 6.33 -2.93 -33.12
CA ARG A 273 6.97 -2.39 -34.34
C ARG A 273 7.28 -3.46 -35.36
N LEU A 274 7.80 -4.63 -34.94
CA LEU A 274 8.05 -5.74 -35.85
C LEU A 274 6.76 -6.24 -36.53
N LEU A 275 5.67 -6.34 -35.77
CA LEU A 275 4.36 -6.70 -36.32
C LEU A 275 3.84 -5.64 -37.30
N ALA A 276 4.04 -4.35 -37.00
CA ALA A 276 3.64 -3.24 -37.88
C ALA A 276 4.42 -3.23 -39.22
N ASP A 277 5.68 -3.68 -39.20
CA ASP A 277 6.51 -3.86 -40.39
C ASP A 277 6.12 -5.13 -41.20
N GLY A 278 5.15 -5.90 -40.72
CA GLY A 278 4.69 -7.14 -41.38
C GLY A 278 5.57 -8.36 -41.13
N GLU A 279 6.48 -8.28 -40.15
CA GLU A 279 7.34 -9.41 -39.78
C GLU A 279 6.54 -10.55 -39.14
N ASN A 280 6.92 -11.79 -39.43
CA ASN A 280 6.39 -12.95 -38.73
C ASN A 280 7.12 -13.14 -37.40
N VAL A 281 6.55 -12.53 -36.35
CA VAL A 281 7.14 -12.60 -35.01
C VAL A 281 6.71 -13.89 -34.32
N ARG A 282 7.69 -14.70 -33.90
CA ARG A 282 7.45 -15.95 -33.15
C ARG A 282 8.19 -15.89 -31.82
N VAL A 283 7.50 -16.27 -30.74
CA VAL A 283 8.03 -16.27 -29.37
C VAL A 283 7.85 -17.64 -28.71
N GLU A 284 8.66 -17.90 -27.69
CA GLU A 284 8.56 -19.09 -26.82
C GLU A 284 8.50 -18.65 -25.37
N PHE A 285 7.64 -19.30 -24.57
CA PHE A 285 7.56 -19.15 -23.13
C PHE A 285 7.55 -20.49 -22.42
N ASP A 286 8.19 -20.55 -21.25
CA ASP A 286 8.07 -21.62 -20.27
C ASP A 286 7.80 -20.98 -18.91
N ILE A 287 6.60 -21.21 -18.35
CA ILE A 287 6.14 -20.58 -17.11
C ILE A 287 5.65 -21.66 -16.16
N GLN A 288 6.19 -21.68 -14.94
CA GLN A 288 5.84 -22.64 -13.91
C GLN A 288 5.32 -21.91 -12.67
N ASN A 289 4.01 -21.97 -12.48
CA ASN A 289 3.31 -21.40 -11.35
C ASN A 289 2.83 -22.49 -10.40
N SER A 290 2.50 -22.10 -9.17
CA SER A 290 1.88 -23.00 -8.19
C SER A 290 0.72 -22.31 -7.52
N ASP A 291 -0.40 -23.00 -7.41
CA ASP A 291 -1.57 -22.62 -6.62
C ASP A 291 -1.56 -23.34 -5.27
N TYR A 292 -1.97 -22.64 -4.22
CA TYR A 292 -2.02 -23.14 -2.84
C TYR A 292 -3.43 -23.02 -2.29
N PRO A 293 -4.28 -24.05 -2.36
CA PRO A 293 -5.67 -24.00 -1.90
C PRO A 293 -5.82 -23.61 -0.41
N ALA A 294 -4.86 -24.00 0.43
CA ALA A 294 -4.86 -23.62 1.84
C ALA A 294 -4.74 -22.10 2.06
N GLY A 295 -4.21 -21.37 1.08
CA GLY A 295 -4.09 -19.92 1.10
C GLY A 295 -5.42 -19.17 1.08
N ALA A 296 -6.56 -19.87 0.87
CA ALA A 296 -7.89 -19.29 1.06
C ALA A 296 -8.13 -18.77 2.48
N THR A 297 -7.39 -19.28 3.45
CA THR A 297 -7.25 -18.69 4.79
C THR A 297 -5.92 -17.95 4.85
N SER A 298 -5.95 -16.66 5.16
CA SER A 298 -4.75 -15.85 5.39
C SER A 298 -4.70 -15.36 6.83
N TYR A 299 -3.62 -14.70 7.23
CA TYR A 299 -3.35 -14.40 8.64
C TYR A 299 -2.82 -12.98 8.81
N ASN A 300 -3.43 -12.23 9.73
CA ASN A 300 -2.81 -11.07 10.35
C ASN A 300 -1.94 -11.52 11.52
N VAL A 301 -0.95 -10.74 11.90
CA VAL A 301 -0.18 -10.96 13.13
C VAL A 301 -0.56 -9.89 14.13
N VAL A 302 -0.91 -10.28 15.35
CA VAL A 302 -1.26 -9.37 16.44
C VAL A 302 -0.43 -9.70 17.68
N ALA A 303 0.04 -8.65 18.38
CA ALA A 303 0.74 -8.77 19.64
C ALA A 303 0.50 -7.55 20.52
N GLU A 304 0.74 -7.64 21.84
CA GLU A 304 0.39 -6.59 22.78
C GLU A 304 1.53 -6.29 23.78
N ILE A 305 1.63 -5.02 24.15
CA ILE A 305 2.30 -4.55 25.35
C ILE A 305 1.20 -4.17 26.33
N PRO A 306 0.96 -4.92 27.41
CA PRO A 306 -0.12 -4.63 28.35
C PRO A 306 0.03 -3.27 29.01
N GLY A 307 -1.07 -2.52 29.06
CA GLY A 307 -1.15 -1.28 29.81
C GLY A 307 -1.11 -1.51 31.33
N ARG A 308 -0.68 -0.51 32.08
CA ARG A 308 -0.76 -0.55 33.56
C ARG A 308 -2.17 -0.30 34.09
N GLU A 309 -3.05 0.36 33.32
CA GLU A 309 -4.46 0.56 33.66
C GLU A 309 -5.31 -0.57 33.05
N LYS A 310 -6.24 -1.09 33.86
CA LYS A 310 -7.08 -2.22 33.45
C LYS A 310 -8.47 -1.75 32.94
N ASN A 311 -8.54 -0.61 32.25
CA ASN A 311 -9.77 -0.10 31.67
C ASN A 311 -10.09 -0.65 30.26
N GLY A 312 -9.16 -1.42 29.68
CA GLY A 312 -9.28 -2.00 28.35
C GLY A 312 -9.06 -1.03 27.19
N GLU A 313 -8.67 0.22 27.49
CA GLU A 313 -8.32 1.19 26.44
C GLU A 313 -7.00 0.78 25.75
N MET A 314 -6.90 1.09 24.44
CA MET A 314 -5.75 0.72 23.64
C MET A 314 -5.37 1.75 22.58
N VAL A 315 -4.12 1.68 22.15
CA VAL A 315 -3.59 2.30 20.93
C VAL A 315 -3.11 1.18 20.02
N MET A 316 -3.41 1.27 18.73
CA MET A 316 -2.91 0.31 17.74
C MET A 316 -1.98 0.97 16.74
N PHE A 317 -1.00 0.22 16.26
CA PHE A 317 -0.16 0.64 15.15
C PHE A 317 0.29 -0.57 14.34
N GLY A 318 0.59 -0.33 13.06
CA GLY A 318 0.85 -1.44 12.17
C GLY A 318 1.36 -1.05 10.78
N ALA A 319 1.58 -2.09 9.98
CA ALA A 319 1.97 -2.06 8.59
C ALA A 319 1.44 -3.33 7.92
N HIS A 320 1.41 -3.40 6.58
CA HIS A 320 1.08 -4.68 5.94
C HIS A 320 2.31 -5.56 5.76
N LEU A 321 2.11 -6.86 5.93
CA LEU A 321 3.16 -7.88 5.84
C LEU A 321 3.24 -8.49 4.44
N ASP A 322 2.13 -8.57 3.74
CA ASP A 322 2.10 -9.06 2.37
C ASP A 322 2.83 -8.11 1.41
N SER A 323 3.19 -8.60 0.26
CA SER A 323 3.82 -7.85 -0.82
C SER A 323 3.50 -8.47 -2.17
N TRP A 324 3.66 -7.72 -3.24
CA TRP A 324 3.67 -8.28 -4.58
C TRP A 324 4.89 -9.20 -4.79
N HIS A 325 4.84 -10.00 -5.86
CA HIS A 325 5.74 -11.13 -6.12
C HIS A 325 6.89 -10.82 -7.09
N MET A 326 6.92 -9.64 -7.71
CA MET A 326 7.91 -9.28 -8.73
C MET A 326 9.31 -9.06 -8.17
N ALA A 327 9.39 -8.72 -6.87
CA ALA A 327 10.63 -8.57 -6.12
C ALA A 327 10.44 -9.09 -4.70
N THR A 328 11.28 -8.67 -3.77
CA THR A 328 11.27 -9.16 -2.39
C THR A 328 10.37 -8.36 -1.45
N GLY A 329 9.71 -7.29 -1.93
CA GLY A 329 8.82 -6.45 -1.12
C GLY A 329 9.55 -5.75 0.03
N ALA A 330 10.74 -5.20 -0.24
CA ALA A 330 11.57 -4.59 0.79
C ALA A 330 11.10 -3.20 1.18
N THR A 331 10.74 -2.36 0.18
CA THR A 331 10.21 -1.01 0.39
C THR A 331 8.70 -0.98 0.52
N ASP A 332 8.03 -2.03 0.02
CA ASP A 332 6.58 -2.23 0.04
C ASP A 332 6.23 -3.68 0.45
N ASN A 333 6.11 -3.98 1.76
CA ASN A 333 6.27 -3.08 2.89
C ASN A 333 7.09 -3.74 4.04
N ALA A 334 8.15 -4.53 3.71
CA ALA A 334 9.00 -5.10 4.77
C ALA A 334 9.64 -4.04 5.66
N ILE A 335 9.95 -2.85 5.09
CA ILE A 335 10.51 -1.74 5.87
C ILE A 335 9.48 -1.15 6.84
N GLY A 336 8.22 -1.00 6.45
CA GLY A 336 7.15 -0.58 7.34
C GLY A 336 6.95 -1.58 8.49
N CYS A 337 6.95 -2.89 8.16
CA CYS A 337 6.93 -3.95 9.17
C CYS A 337 8.14 -3.84 10.12
N ALA A 338 9.34 -3.62 9.60
CA ALA A 338 10.54 -3.51 10.42
C ALA A 338 10.50 -2.26 11.33
N VAL A 339 10.00 -1.14 10.84
CA VAL A 339 9.78 0.08 11.64
C VAL A 339 8.78 -0.16 12.77
N VAL A 340 7.65 -0.81 12.46
CA VAL A 340 6.62 -1.17 13.46
C VAL A 340 7.16 -2.15 14.49
N MET A 341 7.84 -3.21 14.07
CA MET A 341 8.43 -4.20 14.96
C MET A 341 9.51 -3.58 15.85
N GLU A 342 10.35 -2.70 15.30
CA GLU A 342 11.39 -2.01 16.08
C GLU A 342 10.78 -1.04 17.10
N ALA A 343 9.76 -0.28 16.70
CA ALA A 343 9.02 0.58 17.64
C ALA A 343 8.40 -0.26 18.77
N ALA A 344 7.83 -1.42 18.46
CA ALA A 344 7.32 -2.36 19.46
C ALA A 344 8.42 -2.86 20.41
N ARG A 345 9.58 -3.24 19.87
CA ARG A 345 10.74 -3.68 20.67
C ARG A 345 11.21 -2.59 21.63
N ILE A 346 11.32 -1.36 21.13
CA ILE A 346 11.73 -0.19 21.94
C ILE A 346 10.73 0.07 23.07
N LEU A 347 9.43 0.01 22.77
CA LEU A 347 8.36 0.20 23.75
C LEU A 347 8.31 -0.92 24.79
N ALA A 348 8.47 -2.18 24.37
CA ALA A 348 8.49 -3.33 25.27
C ALA A 348 9.71 -3.33 26.21
N ALA A 349 10.87 -2.86 25.73
CA ALA A 349 12.09 -2.72 26.53
C ALA A 349 12.05 -1.53 27.52
N SER A 350 11.02 -0.68 27.46
CA SER A 350 10.86 0.45 28.39
C SER A 350 10.70 -0.04 29.83
N SER A 351 11.41 0.59 30.76
CA SER A 351 11.28 0.30 32.20
C SER A 351 9.90 0.68 32.76
N ARG A 352 9.12 1.44 32.04
CA ARG A 352 7.78 1.89 32.41
C ARG A 352 6.74 1.35 31.42
N ARG A 353 5.72 0.66 31.94
CA ARG A 353 4.57 0.26 31.10
C ARG A 353 3.70 1.47 30.76
N PRO A 354 3.19 1.57 29.51
CA PRO A 354 2.25 2.62 29.12
C PRO A 354 0.94 2.51 29.93
N LYS A 355 0.15 3.57 29.98
CA LYS A 355 -1.16 3.61 30.63
C LYS A 355 -2.14 2.63 29.96
N ARG A 356 -2.26 2.75 28.62
CA ARG A 356 -3.09 1.91 27.78
C ARG A 356 -2.32 0.73 27.21
N THR A 357 -3.05 -0.31 26.85
CA THR A 357 -2.49 -1.39 26.05
C THR A 357 -2.03 -0.87 24.69
N VAL A 358 -0.84 -1.25 24.28
CA VAL A 358 -0.31 -0.98 22.93
C VAL A 358 -0.40 -2.26 22.12
N ARG A 359 -1.24 -2.26 21.08
CA ARG A 359 -1.45 -3.40 20.19
C ARG A 359 -0.73 -3.18 18.87
N VAL A 360 0.12 -4.13 18.51
CA VAL A 360 0.83 -4.18 17.23
C VAL A 360 0.06 -5.06 16.28
N ALA A 361 -0.08 -4.64 15.03
CA ALA A 361 -0.71 -5.46 13.99
C ALA A 361 0.10 -5.42 12.70
N LEU A 362 0.39 -6.60 12.13
CA LEU A 362 0.91 -6.69 10.76
C LEU A 362 -0.14 -7.38 9.89
N TRP A 363 -0.61 -6.65 8.90
CA TRP A 363 -1.76 -7.03 8.09
C TRP A 363 -1.37 -7.89 6.91
N SER A 364 -2.34 -8.60 6.36
CA SER A 364 -2.24 -9.32 5.10
C SER A 364 -3.40 -8.95 4.17
N GLY A 365 -3.18 -9.08 2.86
CA GLY A 365 -4.20 -8.72 1.88
C GLY A 365 -4.39 -7.22 1.70
N GLU A 366 -3.43 -6.41 2.10
CA GLU A 366 -3.42 -4.97 1.83
C GLU A 366 -3.40 -4.75 0.33
N GLU A 367 -2.48 -5.38 -0.37
CA GLU A 367 -2.24 -5.32 -1.81
C GLU A 367 -3.45 -5.77 -2.66
N GLN A 368 -4.37 -6.50 -2.06
CA GLN A 368 -5.63 -6.91 -2.69
C GLN A 368 -6.83 -6.05 -2.25
N GLY A 369 -6.59 -4.96 -1.52
CA GLY A 369 -7.57 -3.95 -1.13
C GLY A 369 -7.88 -3.90 0.37
N ASN A 370 -6.85 -3.97 1.21
CA ASN A 370 -6.91 -3.84 2.67
C ASN A 370 -7.77 -4.95 3.32
N LEU A 371 -7.73 -6.16 2.77
CA LEU A 371 -8.71 -7.20 3.14
C LEU A 371 -8.53 -7.70 4.57
N GLY A 372 -7.29 -7.88 5.03
CA GLY A 372 -7.01 -8.36 6.38
C GLY A 372 -7.33 -7.34 7.45
N SER A 373 -6.97 -6.07 7.26
CA SER A 373 -7.33 -5.00 8.20
C SER A 373 -8.85 -4.76 8.23
N LYS A 374 -9.54 -4.82 7.08
CA LYS A 374 -11.00 -4.74 7.02
C LYS A 374 -11.69 -5.88 7.75
N ALA A 375 -11.19 -7.12 7.59
CA ALA A 375 -11.72 -8.28 8.31
C ALA A 375 -11.55 -8.09 9.83
N TYR A 376 -10.38 -7.67 10.26
CA TYR A 376 -10.08 -7.39 11.66
C TYR A 376 -10.97 -6.29 12.25
N VAL A 377 -11.08 -5.15 11.55
CA VAL A 377 -11.92 -4.03 11.99
C VAL A 377 -13.39 -4.45 12.09
N ALA A 378 -13.88 -5.21 11.12
CA ALA A 378 -15.26 -5.69 11.13
C ALA A 378 -15.55 -6.59 12.34
N GLU A 379 -14.60 -7.44 12.73
CA GLU A 379 -14.75 -8.39 13.85
C GLU A 379 -14.63 -7.70 15.21
N HIS A 380 -13.61 -6.88 15.44
CA HIS A 380 -13.29 -6.30 16.74
C HIS A 380 -13.99 -4.97 17.00
N PHE A 381 -14.06 -4.12 15.98
CA PHE A 381 -14.55 -2.75 16.13
C PHE A 381 -15.93 -2.50 15.50
N GLY A 382 -16.31 -3.25 14.49
CA GLY A 382 -17.58 -3.02 13.78
C GLY A 382 -17.56 -1.71 13.00
N THR A 383 -18.67 -0.97 13.04
CA THR A 383 -18.85 0.32 12.36
C THR A 383 -19.52 1.33 13.29
N ILE A 384 -19.55 2.62 12.88
CA ILE A 384 -20.29 3.68 13.63
C ILE A 384 -21.75 3.25 13.90
N GLY A 385 -22.43 2.64 12.93
CA GLY A 385 -23.83 2.21 13.06
C GLY A 385 -24.03 0.91 13.84
N ARG A 386 -22.95 0.12 14.02
CA ARG A 386 -22.92 -1.16 14.75
C ARG A 386 -21.56 -1.33 15.40
N PRO A 387 -21.26 -0.58 16.48
CA PRO A 387 -19.97 -0.67 17.14
C PRO A 387 -19.76 -2.03 17.79
N GLY A 388 -18.55 -2.59 17.58
CA GLY A 388 -18.09 -3.80 18.23
C GLY A 388 -17.64 -3.53 19.68
N ALA A 389 -17.29 -4.60 20.40
CA ALA A 389 -16.94 -4.53 21.82
C ALA A 389 -15.72 -3.65 22.13
N GLU A 390 -14.77 -3.53 21.18
CA GLU A 390 -13.54 -2.75 21.34
C GLU A 390 -13.64 -1.34 20.74
N PHE A 391 -14.73 -0.99 20.04
CA PHE A 391 -14.87 0.29 19.33
C PHE A 391 -14.61 1.51 20.23
N ALA A 392 -15.22 1.53 21.42
CA ALA A 392 -15.08 2.65 22.35
C ALA A 392 -13.70 2.72 23.02
N ARG A 393 -12.92 1.65 22.97
CA ARG A 393 -11.65 1.50 23.70
C ARG A 393 -10.43 1.92 22.86
N LEU A 394 -10.52 1.94 21.54
CA LEU A 394 -9.40 2.30 20.66
C LEU A 394 -9.18 3.81 20.70
N SER A 395 -8.00 4.28 21.05
CA SER A 395 -7.62 5.70 20.96
C SER A 395 -7.36 6.11 19.51
N ALA A 396 -6.49 5.39 18.83
CA ALA A 396 -6.19 5.57 17.40
C ALA A 396 -5.48 4.33 16.84
N TYR A 397 -5.53 4.18 15.51
CA TYR A 397 -4.66 3.31 14.74
C TYR A 397 -3.63 4.14 13.95
N LEU A 398 -2.35 3.76 14.01
CA LEU A 398 -1.25 4.42 13.30
C LEU A 398 -0.65 3.47 12.25
N ASN A 399 -0.58 3.93 11.01
CA ASN A 399 -0.15 3.14 9.85
C ASN A 399 1.20 3.58 9.30
N THR A 400 2.05 2.61 8.91
CA THR A 400 3.35 2.85 8.28
C THR A 400 3.41 2.13 6.95
N ASP A 401 3.28 2.89 5.85
CA ASP A 401 3.20 2.35 4.50
C ASP A 401 3.49 3.44 3.44
N MET A 402 4.75 3.92 3.39
CA MET A 402 5.17 4.92 2.41
C MET A 402 6.67 4.79 2.03
N GLY A 403 7.17 3.56 1.97
CA GLY A 403 8.54 3.29 1.55
C GLY A 403 9.59 3.55 2.64
N THR A 404 10.82 3.86 2.23
CA THR A 404 12.01 3.84 3.09
C THR A 404 12.43 5.20 3.65
N GLY A 405 11.81 6.30 3.22
CA GLY A 405 12.21 7.65 3.63
C GLY A 405 11.88 7.95 5.10
N ARG A 406 12.48 9.03 5.62
CA ARG A 406 12.16 9.50 6.98
C ARG A 406 10.74 10.02 7.09
N ILE A 407 10.12 9.85 8.24
CA ILE A 407 8.82 10.44 8.56
C ILE A 407 8.98 11.96 8.67
N ARG A 408 8.14 12.70 7.92
CA ARG A 408 8.13 14.16 7.88
C ARG A 408 6.90 14.76 8.56
N CYS A 409 5.75 14.11 8.42
CA CYS A 409 4.51 14.56 9.04
C CYS A 409 3.57 13.39 9.33
N LEU A 410 2.50 13.67 10.07
CA LEU A 410 1.41 12.75 10.32
C LEU A 410 0.13 13.29 9.68
N TRP A 411 -0.63 12.39 9.07
CA TRP A 411 -1.93 12.70 8.53
C TRP A 411 -3.00 11.94 9.30
N LEU A 412 -3.78 12.68 10.09
CA LEU A 412 -4.88 12.15 10.89
C LEU A 412 -6.19 12.22 10.09
N PHE A 413 -6.85 11.11 9.94
CA PHE A 413 -8.23 11.00 9.48
C PHE A 413 -9.13 11.04 10.72
N GLY A 414 -9.59 12.24 11.06
CA GLY A 414 -10.31 12.57 12.28
C GLY A 414 -10.26 14.07 12.59
N PRO A 415 -10.77 14.49 13.77
CA PRO A 415 -10.85 15.89 14.15
C PRO A 415 -9.51 16.61 14.23
N SER A 416 -9.52 17.92 13.95
CA SER A 416 -8.32 18.78 13.99
C SER A 416 -7.64 18.83 15.37
N GLU A 417 -8.43 18.69 16.45
CA GLU A 417 -7.93 18.64 17.82
C GLU A 417 -6.99 17.46 18.06
N GLY A 418 -7.26 16.33 17.39
CA GLY A 418 -6.38 15.15 17.42
C GLY A 418 -5.04 15.41 16.75
N ALA A 419 -5.03 16.09 15.60
CA ALA A 419 -3.79 16.48 14.93
C ALA A 419 -2.99 17.51 15.76
N ALA A 420 -3.66 18.47 16.40
CA ALA A 420 -3.01 19.42 17.30
C ALA A 420 -2.36 18.71 18.51
N ALA A 421 -3.01 17.68 19.02
CA ALA A 421 -2.48 16.86 20.09
C ALA A 421 -1.19 16.14 19.68
N LEU A 422 -1.20 15.46 18.52
CA LEU A 422 -0.02 14.77 17.95
C LEU A 422 1.11 15.76 17.62
N GLN A 423 0.76 16.95 17.09
CA GLN A 423 1.73 18.02 16.84
C GLN A 423 2.45 18.43 18.14
N SER A 424 1.70 18.62 19.22
CA SER A 424 2.26 19.02 20.52
C SER A 424 3.15 17.95 21.12
N ALA A 425 2.78 16.67 20.99
CA ALA A 425 3.54 15.53 21.48
C ALA A 425 4.91 15.40 20.79
N LEU A 426 4.93 15.61 19.48
CA LEU A 426 6.13 15.40 18.67
C LEU A 426 6.97 16.66 18.44
N ALA A 427 6.47 17.86 18.77
CA ALA A 427 7.21 19.11 18.63
C ALA A 427 8.59 19.12 19.33
N PRO A 428 8.78 18.52 20.52
CA PRO A 428 10.09 18.43 21.17
C PRO A 428 11.12 17.61 20.40
N PHE A 429 10.69 16.82 19.42
CA PHE A 429 11.51 15.92 18.58
C PHE A 429 11.65 16.41 17.14
N ALA A 430 11.46 17.70 16.89
CA ALA A 430 11.62 18.32 15.57
C ALA A 430 13.03 18.14 14.98
N ASP A 431 14.05 17.96 15.83
CA ASP A 431 15.43 17.62 15.44
C ASP A 431 15.53 16.27 14.70
N LEU A 432 14.55 15.38 14.88
CA LEU A 432 14.44 14.15 14.09
C LEU A 432 13.90 14.39 12.67
N GLY A 433 13.52 15.62 12.31
CA GLY A 433 12.99 15.98 10.98
C GLY A 433 11.47 15.94 10.87
N PHE A 434 10.75 15.71 11.96
CA PHE A 434 9.30 15.89 12.03
C PHE A 434 8.93 17.36 11.81
N VAL A 435 7.95 17.63 10.94
CA VAL A 435 7.58 19.00 10.56
C VAL A 435 6.22 19.40 11.12
N PHE A 436 5.18 18.57 10.92
CA PHE A 436 3.84 18.88 11.39
C PHE A 436 2.91 17.65 11.42
N ALA A 437 1.81 17.78 12.14
CA ALA A 437 0.64 16.91 12.02
C ALA A 437 -0.53 17.70 11.39
N ALA A 438 -1.27 17.06 10.49
CA ALA A 438 -2.44 17.63 9.84
C ALA A 438 -3.64 16.70 9.98
N ALA A 439 -4.85 17.28 10.05
CA ALA A 439 -6.10 16.52 9.99
C ALA A 439 -6.72 16.60 8.61
N SER A 440 -7.34 15.51 8.17
CA SER A 440 -8.21 15.47 7.01
C SER A 440 -9.66 15.27 7.48
N PRO A 441 -10.60 16.13 7.04
CA PRO A 441 -12.02 15.94 7.32
C PRO A 441 -12.65 14.84 6.45
N LEU A 442 -11.91 14.34 5.45
CA LEU A 442 -12.37 13.30 4.55
C LEU A 442 -12.00 11.94 5.13
N LEU A 443 -12.92 10.98 5.00
CA LEU A 443 -12.60 9.57 5.18
C LEU A 443 -11.45 9.22 4.23
N ALA A 444 -10.46 8.49 4.73
CA ALA A 444 -9.35 8.07 3.90
C ALA A 444 -9.88 7.23 2.73
N PRO A 445 -9.66 7.64 1.48
CA PRO A 445 -9.97 6.77 0.36
C PRO A 445 -9.02 5.57 0.43
N GLY A 446 -9.52 4.34 0.34
CA GLY A 446 -8.87 3.06 0.54
C GLY A 446 -7.54 2.83 -0.16
N ASN A 447 -6.48 3.51 0.29
CA ASN A 447 -5.13 3.45 -0.27
C ASN A 447 -4.10 2.78 0.67
N SER A 448 -4.47 2.41 1.91
CA SER A 448 -3.72 1.55 2.82
C SER A 448 -4.57 1.20 4.06
N ASP A 449 -4.07 0.37 4.98
CA ASP A 449 -4.81 -0.22 6.11
C ASP A 449 -5.45 0.77 7.09
N HIS A 450 -4.93 2.01 7.19
CA HIS A 450 -5.58 3.07 7.98
C HIS A 450 -7.00 3.38 7.49
N SER A 451 -7.29 3.10 6.23
CA SER A 451 -8.61 3.31 5.64
C SER A 451 -9.68 2.44 6.28
N ALA A 452 -9.36 1.20 6.63
CA ALA A 452 -10.31 0.30 7.30
C ALA A 452 -10.82 0.88 8.62
N PHE A 453 -9.93 1.52 9.38
CA PHE A 453 -10.26 2.17 10.66
C PHE A 453 -11.04 3.46 10.45
N SER A 454 -10.60 4.33 9.53
CA SER A 454 -11.29 5.60 9.27
C SER A 454 -12.69 5.38 8.67
N GLU A 455 -12.87 4.40 7.79
CA GLU A 455 -14.18 4.00 7.23
C GLU A 455 -15.12 3.49 8.33
N ALA A 456 -14.59 2.85 9.37
CA ALA A 456 -15.34 2.45 10.54
C ALA A 456 -15.65 3.61 11.51
N GLY A 457 -15.09 4.81 11.31
CA GLY A 457 -15.27 5.98 12.17
C GLY A 457 -14.30 6.05 13.36
N LEU A 458 -13.19 5.35 13.26
CA LEU A 458 -12.12 5.35 14.25
C LEU A 458 -10.99 6.31 13.83
N PRO A 459 -10.36 7.03 14.78
CA PRO A 459 -9.20 7.84 14.47
C PRO A 459 -8.08 7.02 13.86
N ALA A 460 -7.66 7.39 12.65
CA ALA A 460 -6.61 6.70 11.92
C ALA A 460 -5.52 7.69 11.50
N VAL A 461 -4.27 7.33 11.69
CA VAL A 461 -3.10 8.16 11.36
C VAL A 461 -2.27 7.45 10.30
N ASN A 462 -1.88 8.15 9.26
CA ASN A 462 -0.86 7.68 8.33
C ASN A 462 0.42 8.50 8.51
N PHE A 463 1.56 7.83 8.63
CA PHE A 463 2.87 8.48 8.65
C PHE A 463 3.28 8.83 7.23
N VAL A 464 3.55 10.10 6.98
CA VAL A 464 3.99 10.60 5.67
C VAL A 464 5.50 10.69 5.63
N GLN A 465 6.10 9.94 4.72
CA GLN A 465 7.55 9.82 4.57
C GLN A 465 8.06 10.58 3.33
N ASP A 466 9.36 10.89 3.33
CA ASP A 466 10.02 11.35 2.10
C ASP A 466 9.90 10.24 1.05
N PRO A 467 9.55 10.56 -0.21
CA PRO A 467 9.28 9.53 -1.22
C PRO A 467 10.55 8.79 -1.65
N ILE A 468 11.73 9.39 -1.54
CA ILE A 468 12.99 8.87 -2.07
C ILE A 468 12.78 8.41 -3.52
N ASP A 469 12.95 7.14 -3.83
CA ASP A 469 12.69 6.54 -5.14
C ASP A 469 11.51 5.56 -5.12
N TYR A 470 10.62 5.66 -4.11
CA TYR A 470 9.49 4.77 -3.94
C TYR A 470 8.58 4.67 -5.18
N GLY A 471 8.44 5.78 -5.93
CA GLY A 471 7.73 5.75 -7.21
C GLY A 471 8.30 4.79 -8.27
N SER A 472 9.58 4.42 -8.13
CA SER A 472 10.25 3.45 -9.01
C SER A 472 10.25 2.03 -8.44
N THR A 473 10.20 1.87 -7.12
CA THR A 473 10.19 0.55 -6.46
C THR A 473 8.78 0.02 -6.25
N TRP A 474 7.81 0.89 -6.01
CA TRP A 474 6.43 0.54 -5.71
C TRP A 474 5.81 -0.37 -6.76
N HIS A 475 5.51 -1.60 -6.34
CA HIS A 475 4.94 -2.66 -7.18
C HIS A 475 5.78 -3.00 -8.43
N THR A 476 7.11 -2.93 -8.33
CA THR A 476 8.00 -3.29 -9.43
C THR A 476 9.07 -4.29 -9.00
N GLN A 477 9.78 -4.88 -9.98
CA GLN A 477 10.92 -5.77 -9.73
C GLN A 477 12.13 -5.07 -9.08
N LEU A 478 12.06 -3.76 -8.85
CA LEU A 478 13.12 -2.98 -8.18
C LEU A 478 12.94 -2.87 -6.67
N ASP A 479 11.87 -3.45 -6.12
CA ASP A 479 11.59 -3.43 -4.68
C ASP A 479 12.45 -4.43 -3.93
N THR A 480 13.71 -4.07 -3.68
CA THR A 480 14.75 -4.91 -3.08
C THR A 480 15.39 -4.25 -1.88
N TYR A 481 16.10 -5.06 -1.08
CA TYR A 481 16.79 -4.64 0.15
C TYR A 481 17.72 -3.44 -0.04
N GLU A 482 18.40 -3.33 -1.19
CA GLU A 482 19.37 -2.27 -1.50
C GLU A 482 18.73 -0.87 -1.59
N ARG A 483 17.40 -0.79 -1.61
CA ARG A 483 16.66 0.48 -1.61
C ARG A 483 16.34 1.00 -0.22
N VAL A 484 16.69 0.24 0.84
CA VAL A 484 16.40 0.62 2.22
C VAL A 484 17.39 1.63 2.75
N LEU A 485 16.90 2.73 3.32
CA LEU A 485 17.69 3.76 3.97
C LEU A 485 17.70 3.55 5.49
N ALA A 486 18.77 2.98 6.01
CA ALA A 486 18.89 2.58 7.42
C ALA A 486 18.63 3.71 8.43
N ASP A 487 19.19 4.88 8.19
CA ASP A 487 19.08 6.02 9.12
C ASP A 487 17.67 6.63 9.10
N ASP A 488 17.03 6.67 7.93
CA ASP A 488 15.65 7.12 7.80
C ASP A 488 14.68 6.13 8.48
N ALA A 489 14.94 4.84 8.36
CA ALA A 489 14.16 3.79 9.03
C ALA A 489 14.28 3.85 10.56
N ARG A 490 15.49 4.09 11.10
CA ARG A 490 15.71 4.30 12.55
C ARG A 490 14.97 5.53 13.05
N GLN A 491 15.02 6.63 12.28
CA GLN A 491 14.26 7.83 12.58
C GLN A 491 12.75 7.52 12.60
N ALA A 492 12.25 6.79 11.60
CA ALA A 492 10.84 6.41 11.52
C ALA A 492 10.40 5.58 12.73
N ALA A 493 11.15 4.54 13.11
CA ALA A 493 10.84 3.71 14.28
C ALA A 493 10.82 4.53 15.58
N THR A 494 11.74 5.49 15.71
CA THR A 494 11.79 6.39 16.87
C THR A 494 10.53 7.26 16.94
N LEU A 495 10.12 7.90 15.83
CA LEU A 495 8.92 8.73 15.81
C LEU A 495 7.64 7.93 16.00
N VAL A 496 7.56 6.72 15.42
CA VAL A 496 6.42 5.80 15.68
C VAL A 496 6.33 5.46 17.16
N ALA A 497 7.45 5.06 17.80
CA ALA A 497 7.47 4.74 19.22
C ALA A 497 7.04 5.94 20.09
N LEU A 498 7.51 7.14 19.78
CA LEU A 498 7.14 8.37 20.50
C LEU A 498 5.65 8.71 20.33
N ALA A 499 5.11 8.65 19.11
CA ALA A 499 3.70 8.91 18.86
C ALA A 499 2.78 7.89 19.56
N VAL A 500 3.13 6.62 19.50
CA VAL A 500 2.40 5.54 20.17
C VAL A 500 2.45 5.71 21.69
N TRP A 501 3.64 6.04 22.23
CA TRP A 501 3.80 6.28 23.67
C TRP A 501 2.94 7.43 24.14
N ASP A 502 2.96 8.57 23.45
CA ASP A 502 2.12 9.73 23.79
C ASP A 502 0.65 9.33 23.86
N LEU A 503 0.12 8.71 22.81
CA LEU A 503 -1.27 8.28 22.75
C LEU A 503 -1.62 7.25 23.83
N ALA A 504 -0.67 6.43 24.24
CA ALA A 504 -0.86 5.44 25.27
C ALA A 504 -0.79 6.03 26.70
N GLU A 505 -0.15 7.18 26.90
CA GLU A 505 -0.01 7.86 28.20
C GLU A 505 -1.03 8.97 28.44
N ARG A 506 -1.67 9.53 27.40
CA ARG A 506 -2.64 10.63 27.52
C ARG A 506 -3.77 10.33 28.51
N ASP A 507 -4.31 11.35 29.15
CA ASP A 507 -5.46 11.18 30.07
C ASP A 507 -6.75 10.84 29.33
N THR A 508 -6.92 11.35 28.10
CA THR A 508 -8.11 11.14 27.27
C THR A 508 -7.77 10.40 25.98
N LEU A 509 -8.72 9.67 25.43
CA LEU A 509 -8.63 9.13 24.09
C LEU A 509 -8.51 10.26 23.06
N LEU A 510 -7.97 9.96 21.89
CA LEU A 510 -7.96 10.92 20.79
C LEU A 510 -9.41 11.26 20.38
N PRO A 511 -9.73 12.53 20.09
CA PRO A 511 -11.06 12.93 19.69
C PRO A 511 -11.55 12.16 18.46
N ARG A 512 -12.88 11.98 18.37
CA ARG A 512 -13.57 11.32 17.23
C ARG A 512 -14.62 12.26 16.67
N ASP A 513 -14.86 12.19 15.36
CA ASP A 513 -15.94 12.96 14.72
C ASP A 513 -17.33 12.51 15.19
N HIS A 514 -17.45 11.24 15.59
CA HIS A 514 -18.66 10.69 16.14
C HIS A 514 -18.35 10.05 17.51
N PRO A 515 -18.90 10.59 18.60
CA PRO A 515 -18.73 9.98 19.90
C PRO A 515 -19.32 8.56 19.87
N ALA A 516 -18.56 7.60 20.40
CA ALA A 516 -19.10 6.27 20.61
C ALA A 516 -20.37 6.36 21.48
N ALA A 517 -21.44 5.66 21.09
CA ALA A 517 -22.59 5.52 21.96
C ALA A 517 -22.12 4.95 23.29
N PRO A 518 -22.65 5.44 24.44
CA PRO A 518 -22.27 4.90 25.74
C PRO A 518 -22.53 3.40 25.74
N VAL A 519 -21.52 2.64 26.13
CA VAL A 519 -21.64 1.18 26.33
C VAL A 519 -22.67 0.98 27.43
N PRO A 520 -23.76 0.20 27.23
CA PRO A 520 -24.79 -0.04 28.22
C PRO A 520 -24.27 -0.74 29.48
#